data_37f77815926737a901638d5df336add6
#
_entry.id   37f77815926737a901638d5df336add6
#
_cell.length_a   1.000
_cell.length_b   1.000
_cell.length_c   1.000
_cell.angle_alpha   90.00
_cell.angle_beta   90.00
_cell.angle_gamma   90.00
#
_symmetry.space_group_name_H-M   'P 1'
#
loop_
_entity.id
_entity.type
_entity.pdbx_description
1 polymer ?
#
loop_
_entity_poly.entity_id
_entity_poly.type
_entity_poly.pdbx_seq_one_letter_code
_entity_poly.pdbx_strand_id
1 'polypeptide(L)'
;WLSSPAPAPRVCVVGSGPAGFYTAQHILKHHGGAQVDIYEKLPVPFGLVRFGVAPDHPEVKNVINAFTQTARSERCTYYGNVTVGRDVTVAELRQAYHAVVLSYGAEDNRVLGIPGENLSGVYSARAFVGWYNGLPENRDLKPDLSCETALILGHGNVALDIARILLSPLRLLRKTDITDGSLAALASSKVKRVWLVGRRGPLQVAFTIKELREMVNLPGARPVLNPADFTGLENAIKDAPRPRKRLTELMIKTALEKPGEKTMEVQEVVAQAAAPREWGLKFQRSPQEVLPTADGRRARGIRMALTRLEGSGDSAKAVPTGDMEELECGLVLSSIGYRSLPLDPVVPFDTQRGIIPNSSGRVEGVPGLYCSGWVKRGPTGVIITTMNDSFETAQSVLEDLRVGVLDVSASREGFGAVENILHSRGVRPVSFSDWEKIDAAEVARGKAAGKPREKIVDPQEMLQLIGH
;
A
#
# COMPACT_ATOMS: atom_id res chain seq x y z
N TRP A 1 0.72 12.60 -53.60
CA TRP A 1 -0.27 12.57 -52.54
C TRP A 1 0.33 11.85 -51.34
N LEU A 2 1.02 12.60 -50.47
CA LEU A 2 1.44 12.10 -49.17
C LEU A 2 0.17 12.07 -48.31
N SER A 3 -0.30 10.87 -47.96
CA SER A 3 -1.40 10.71 -47.01
C SER A 3 -0.95 11.33 -45.69
N SER A 4 -1.80 12.17 -45.10
CA SER A 4 -1.59 12.69 -43.74
C SER A 4 -1.34 11.50 -42.82
N PRO A 5 -0.37 11.55 -41.88
CA PRO A 5 -0.19 10.46 -40.92
C PRO A 5 -1.50 10.25 -40.16
N ALA A 6 -1.82 8.96 -39.89
CA ALA A 6 -3.00 8.62 -39.09
C ALA A 6 -2.98 9.37 -37.74
N PRO A 7 -4.11 9.91 -37.28
CA PRO A 7 -4.14 10.61 -35.97
C PRO A 7 -3.70 9.67 -34.86
N ALA A 8 -2.80 10.15 -34.01
CA ALA A 8 -2.30 9.37 -32.88
C ALA A 8 -3.37 9.28 -31.79
N PRO A 9 -3.68 8.08 -31.28
CA PRO A 9 -4.52 7.95 -30.08
C PRO A 9 -3.84 8.65 -28.90
N ARG A 10 -4.61 9.41 -28.14
CA ARG A 10 -4.15 10.08 -26.92
C ARG A 10 -4.84 9.46 -25.72
N VAL A 11 -4.06 8.86 -24.86
CA VAL A 11 -4.52 8.16 -23.66
C VAL A 11 -4.05 8.91 -22.41
N CYS A 12 -4.97 9.17 -21.49
CA CYS A 12 -4.70 9.74 -20.19
C CYS A 12 -4.71 8.64 -19.16
N VAL A 13 -3.70 8.60 -18.30
CA VAL A 13 -3.63 7.69 -17.15
C VAL A 13 -3.59 8.54 -15.88
N VAL A 14 -4.52 8.32 -14.97
CA VAL A 14 -4.60 9.02 -13.69
C VAL A 14 -4.03 8.14 -12.59
N GLY A 15 -2.89 8.56 -12.06
CA GLY A 15 -2.12 7.82 -11.05
C GLY A 15 -0.82 7.27 -11.62
N SER A 16 0.28 7.47 -10.90
CA SER A 16 1.64 7.07 -11.30
C SER A 16 2.21 5.96 -10.42
N GLY A 17 1.34 5.16 -9.81
CA GLY A 17 1.73 3.93 -9.13
C GLY A 17 1.89 2.77 -10.11
N PRO A 18 2.01 1.53 -9.60
CA PRO A 18 2.19 0.35 -10.45
C PRO A 18 1.11 0.20 -11.52
N ALA A 19 -0.16 0.37 -11.14
CA ALA A 19 -1.28 0.21 -12.07
C ALA A 19 -1.17 1.20 -13.25
N GLY A 20 -0.88 2.46 -12.96
CA GLY A 20 -0.72 3.48 -14.00
C GLY A 20 0.43 3.19 -14.95
N PHE A 21 1.60 2.86 -14.41
CA PHE A 21 2.77 2.57 -15.23
C PHE A 21 2.64 1.28 -16.03
N TYR A 22 2.08 0.22 -15.47
CA TYR A 22 1.85 -1.01 -16.23
C TYR A 22 0.83 -0.82 -17.35
N THR A 23 -0.23 -0.07 -17.10
CA THR A 23 -1.21 0.26 -18.15
C THR A 23 -0.54 1.05 -19.28
N ALA A 24 0.22 2.09 -18.94
CA ALA A 24 0.95 2.90 -19.92
C ALA A 24 1.97 2.07 -20.71
N GLN A 25 2.76 1.24 -20.03
CA GLN A 25 3.76 0.37 -20.63
C GLN A 25 3.14 -0.56 -21.68
N HIS A 26 2.05 -1.20 -21.33
CA HIS A 26 1.37 -2.16 -22.23
C HIS A 26 0.80 -1.45 -23.46
N ILE A 27 0.17 -0.30 -23.30
CA ILE A 27 -0.37 0.50 -24.42
C ILE A 27 0.77 0.92 -25.37
N LEU A 28 1.86 1.46 -24.83
CA LEU A 28 3.00 1.92 -25.60
C LEU A 28 3.70 0.78 -26.37
N LYS A 29 3.76 -0.40 -25.75
CA LYS A 29 4.39 -1.58 -26.34
C LYS A 29 3.57 -2.14 -27.51
N HIS A 30 2.25 -2.14 -27.39
CA HIS A 30 1.34 -2.79 -28.33
C HIS A 30 0.67 -1.86 -29.35
N HIS A 31 0.91 -0.56 -29.24
CA HIS A 31 0.42 0.42 -30.20
C HIS A 31 1.49 1.45 -30.50
N GLY A 32 2.09 1.37 -31.68
CA GLY A 32 3.24 2.18 -32.07
C GLY A 32 2.97 3.67 -32.22
N GLY A 33 1.71 4.11 -32.36
CA GLY A 33 1.33 5.50 -32.53
C GLY A 33 0.72 6.14 -31.29
N ALA A 34 0.33 5.37 -30.27
CA ALA A 34 -0.34 5.90 -29.10
C ALA A 34 0.58 6.81 -28.28
N GLN A 35 0.01 7.92 -27.78
CA GLN A 35 0.64 8.81 -26.83
C GLN A 35 -0.06 8.68 -25.49
N VAL A 36 0.70 8.59 -24.41
CA VAL A 36 0.18 8.39 -23.06
C VAL A 36 0.68 9.50 -22.15
N ASP A 37 -0.25 10.18 -21.49
CA ASP A 37 0.06 11.18 -20.47
C ASP A 37 -0.39 10.65 -19.11
N ILE A 38 0.52 10.69 -18.12
CA ILE A 38 0.27 10.23 -16.75
C ILE A 38 0.18 11.45 -15.85
N TYR A 39 -0.94 11.55 -15.09
CA TYR A 39 -1.16 12.61 -14.10
C TYR A 39 -1.02 12.06 -12.70
N GLU A 40 -0.30 12.78 -11.85
CA GLU A 40 -0.04 12.41 -10.46
C GLU A 40 -0.31 13.60 -9.53
N LYS A 41 -1.04 13.39 -8.44
CA LYS A 41 -1.33 14.46 -7.48
C LYS A 41 -0.10 14.93 -6.71
N LEU A 42 0.86 14.05 -6.46
CA LEU A 42 2.10 14.40 -5.78
C LEU A 42 3.15 14.88 -6.77
N PRO A 43 4.12 15.69 -6.33
CA PRO A 43 5.27 16.03 -7.19
C PRO A 43 6.11 14.81 -7.57
N VAL A 44 6.02 13.73 -6.83
CA VAL A 44 6.83 12.52 -6.98
C VAL A 44 6.00 11.33 -7.43
N PRO A 45 6.53 10.46 -8.31
CA PRO A 45 5.81 9.31 -8.86
C PRO A 45 5.95 8.06 -7.99
N PHE A 46 5.40 6.96 -8.48
CA PHE A 46 5.54 5.56 -8.10
C PHE A 46 4.58 5.07 -7.04
N GLY A 47 3.75 5.91 -6.43
CA GLY A 47 2.67 5.50 -5.53
C GLY A 47 3.14 4.56 -4.43
N LEU A 48 2.50 3.41 -4.28
CA LEU A 48 2.81 2.45 -3.22
C LEU A 48 4.17 1.78 -3.35
N VAL A 49 4.80 1.75 -4.51
CA VAL A 49 6.18 1.26 -4.61
C VAL A 49 7.10 2.14 -3.78
N ARG A 50 6.89 3.44 -3.82
CA ARG A 50 7.64 4.41 -3.02
C ARG A 50 7.14 4.49 -1.58
N PHE A 51 5.82 4.53 -1.36
CA PHE A 51 5.21 4.89 -0.08
C PHE A 51 4.57 3.74 0.69
N GLY A 52 4.46 2.55 0.10
CA GLY A 52 3.83 1.40 0.73
C GLY A 52 4.76 0.22 0.95
N VAL A 53 5.71 -0.02 0.05
CA VAL A 53 6.71 -1.08 0.20
C VAL A 53 7.59 -0.79 1.41
N ALA A 54 7.77 -1.79 2.28
CA ALA A 54 8.56 -1.63 3.49
C ALA A 54 9.99 -1.19 3.18
N PRO A 55 10.58 -0.31 4.02
CA PRO A 55 11.94 0.20 3.82
C PRO A 55 13.01 -0.90 3.76
N ASP A 56 12.78 -2.01 4.44
CA ASP A 56 13.66 -3.17 4.48
C ASP A 56 13.43 -4.17 3.33
N HIS A 57 12.64 -3.80 2.34
CA HIS A 57 12.40 -4.57 1.11
C HIS A 57 12.87 -3.80 -0.13
N PRO A 58 14.15 -3.42 -0.23
CA PRO A 58 14.63 -2.60 -1.35
C PRO A 58 14.51 -3.30 -2.70
N GLU A 59 14.57 -4.62 -2.74
CA GLU A 59 14.47 -5.42 -3.97
C GLU A 59 13.11 -5.29 -4.66
N VAL A 60 12.04 -5.11 -3.90
CA VAL A 60 10.69 -4.90 -4.46
C VAL A 60 10.61 -3.57 -5.21
N LYS A 61 11.42 -2.59 -4.82
CA LYS A 61 11.46 -1.27 -5.45
C LYS A 61 12.21 -1.24 -6.78
N ASN A 62 12.85 -2.33 -7.18
CA ASN A 62 13.57 -2.41 -8.45
C ASN A 62 12.65 -2.24 -9.68
N VAL A 63 11.36 -2.47 -9.52
CA VAL A 63 10.36 -2.23 -10.57
C VAL A 63 10.34 -0.75 -11.02
N ILE A 64 10.82 0.17 -10.17
CA ILE A 64 10.95 1.60 -10.51
C ILE A 64 11.82 1.81 -11.74
N ASN A 65 12.82 0.96 -11.97
CA ASN A 65 13.67 1.05 -13.15
C ASN A 65 12.87 0.89 -14.45
N ALA A 66 11.95 -0.08 -14.50
CA ALA A 66 11.07 -0.28 -15.64
C ALA A 66 10.08 0.88 -15.80
N PHE A 67 9.54 1.39 -14.71
CA PHE A 67 8.63 2.54 -14.74
C PHE A 67 9.34 3.80 -15.22
N THR A 68 10.59 3.99 -14.81
CA THR A 68 11.42 5.11 -15.27
C THR A 68 11.66 5.05 -16.77
N GLN A 69 11.94 3.87 -17.32
CA GLN A 69 12.08 3.70 -18.77
C GLN A 69 10.79 4.04 -19.51
N THR A 70 9.64 3.62 -18.98
CA THR A 70 8.34 3.98 -19.55
C THR A 70 8.12 5.48 -19.52
N ALA A 71 8.40 6.14 -18.41
CA ALA A 71 8.23 7.59 -18.25
C ALA A 71 9.17 8.40 -19.20
N ARG A 72 10.30 7.84 -19.56
CA ARG A 72 11.28 8.45 -20.48
C ARG A 72 10.98 8.19 -21.94
N SER A 73 10.00 7.36 -22.27
CA SER A 73 9.59 7.13 -23.65
C SER A 73 9.16 8.45 -24.30
N GLU A 74 9.52 8.66 -25.58
CA GLU A 74 9.12 9.86 -26.34
C GLU A 74 7.60 10.00 -26.45
N ARG A 75 6.86 8.89 -26.33
CA ARG A 75 5.40 8.85 -26.43
C ARG A 75 4.71 8.85 -25.06
N CYS A 76 5.45 9.03 -23.97
CA CYS A 76 4.92 9.10 -22.61
C CYS A 76 5.36 10.39 -21.93
N THR A 77 4.42 11.09 -21.31
CA THR A 77 4.72 12.31 -20.55
C THR A 77 4.10 12.22 -19.16
N TYR A 78 4.87 12.59 -18.15
CA TYR A 78 4.46 12.63 -16.75
C TYR A 78 4.16 14.07 -16.33
N TYR A 79 3.04 14.25 -15.64
CA TYR A 79 2.61 15.53 -15.07
C TYR A 79 2.30 15.32 -13.59
N GLY A 80 3.26 15.61 -12.73
CA GLY A 80 3.09 15.58 -11.29
C GLY A 80 2.48 16.87 -10.75
N ASN A 81 2.09 16.85 -9.49
CA ASN A 81 1.48 17.99 -8.80
C ASN A 81 0.14 18.42 -9.43
N VAL A 82 -0.58 17.50 -10.04
CA VAL A 82 -1.91 17.73 -10.63
C VAL A 82 -2.91 16.75 -10.00
N THR A 83 -3.85 17.28 -9.23
CA THR A 83 -4.88 16.47 -8.60
C THR A 83 -6.11 16.42 -9.51
N VAL A 84 -6.33 15.26 -10.11
CA VAL A 84 -7.53 15.01 -10.92
C VAL A 84 -8.74 14.93 -10.00
N GLY A 85 -9.82 15.59 -10.40
CA GLY A 85 -11.02 15.79 -9.60
C GLY A 85 -11.05 17.16 -8.90
N ARG A 86 -9.90 17.80 -8.73
CA ARG A 86 -9.79 19.15 -8.15
C ARG A 86 -9.19 20.14 -9.14
N ASP A 87 -7.96 19.89 -9.60
CA ASP A 87 -7.23 20.80 -10.50
C ASP A 87 -7.71 20.68 -11.93
N VAL A 88 -8.10 19.52 -12.34
CA VAL A 88 -8.73 19.19 -13.61
C VAL A 88 -9.77 18.10 -13.38
N THR A 89 -10.95 18.24 -13.99
CA THR A 89 -12.03 17.26 -13.82
C THR A 89 -11.86 16.09 -14.79
N VAL A 90 -12.49 14.96 -14.46
CA VAL A 90 -12.55 13.81 -15.39
C VAL A 90 -13.27 14.19 -16.68
N ALA A 91 -14.32 15.00 -16.61
CA ALA A 91 -15.02 15.49 -17.81
C ALA A 91 -14.10 16.29 -18.73
N GLU A 92 -13.26 17.18 -18.15
CA GLU A 92 -12.27 17.94 -18.90
C GLU A 92 -11.20 17.03 -19.52
N LEU A 93 -10.73 16.02 -18.81
CA LEU A 93 -9.79 15.05 -19.35
C LEU A 93 -10.42 14.25 -20.52
N ARG A 94 -11.69 13.88 -20.42
CA ARG A 94 -12.36 13.16 -21.48
C ARG A 94 -12.53 13.97 -22.77
N GLN A 95 -12.57 15.28 -22.66
CA GLN A 95 -12.56 16.18 -23.82
C GLN A 95 -11.16 16.31 -24.45
N ALA A 96 -10.11 16.16 -23.64
CA ALA A 96 -8.73 16.30 -24.06
C ALA A 96 -8.10 15.00 -24.60
N TYR A 97 -8.64 13.84 -24.24
CA TYR A 97 -8.09 12.53 -24.58
C TYR A 97 -9.14 11.60 -25.18
N HIS A 98 -8.69 10.65 -26.00
CA HIS A 98 -9.56 9.62 -26.57
C HIS A 98 -9.96 8.58 -25.53
N ALA A 99 -9.06 8.27 -24.58
CA ALA A 99 -9.33 7.36 -23.49
C ALA A 99 -8.74 7.93 -22.19
N VAL A 100 -9.43 7.69 -21.08
CA VAL A 100 -8.98 8.04 -19.72
C VAL A 100 -9.01 6.79 -18.87
N VAL A 101 -7.86 6.45 -18.28
CA VAL A 101 -7.71 5.28 -17.40
C VAL A 101 -7.48 5.76 -15.97
N LEU A 102 -8.38 5.39 -15.06
CA LEU A 102 -8.29 5.75 -13.65
C LEU A 102 -7.52 4.67 -12.88
N SER A 103 -6.36 5.02 -12.35
CA SER A 103 -5.43 4.10 -11.68
C SER A 103 -4.86 4.71 -10.39
N TYR A 104 -5.70 5.43 -9.65
CA TYR A 104 -5.25 6.25 -8.52
C TYR A 104 -5.14 5.51 -7.19
N GLY A 105 -5.42 4.20 -7.17
CA GLY A 105 -5.21 3.35 -6.00
C GLY A 105 -6.24 3.51 -4.88
N ALA A 106 -5.85 3.12 -3.67
CA ALA A 106 -6.68 3.19 -2.47
C ALA A 106 -6.03 4.16 -1.48
N GLU A 107 -6.65 5.30 -1.26
CA GLU A 107 -6.10 6.40 -0.47
C GLU A 107 -6.59 6.46 0.97
N ASP A 108 -7.49 5.57 1.35
CA ASP A 108 -8.10 5.55 2.67
C ASP A 108 -7.97 4.18 3.32
N ASN A 109 -8.33 4.11 4.59
CA ASN A 109 -8.32 2.87 5.37
C ASN A 109 -9.75 2.53 5.78
N ARG A 110 -10.06 1.24 5.87
CA ARG A 110 -11.36 0.80 6.38
C ARG A 110 -11.50 1.22 7.84
N VAL A 111 -12.69 1.70 8.20
CA VAL A 111 -13.02 2.17 9.55
C VAL A 111 -13.34 0.97 10.44
N LEU A 112 -12.85 1.00 11.69
CA LEU A 112 -13.17 -0.03 12.69
C LEU A 112 -14.63 0.03 13.13
N GLY A 113 -15.16 1.25 13.28
CA GLY A 113 -16.54 1.46 13.70
C GLY A 113 -16.82 1.08 15.16
N ILE A 114 -15.82 1.21 16.03
CA ILE A 114 -15.92 0.85 17.46
C ILE A 114 -15.66 2.05 18.35
N PRO A 115 -16.22 2.09 19.57
CA PRO A 115 -15.89 3.13 20.53
C PRO A 115 -14.39 3.19 20.82
N GLY A 116 -13.86 4.38 20.93
CA GLY A 116 -12.45 4.61 21.24
C GLY A 116 -11.51 4.59 20.04
N GLU A 117 -11.99 4.39 18.83
CA GLU A 117 -11.11 4.37 17.65
C GLU A 117 -10.44 5.73 17.35
N ASN A 118 -10.96 6.82 17.90
CA ASN A 118 -10.40 8.17 17.75
C ASN A 118 -9.49 8.59 18.91
N LEU A 119 -9.24 7.70 19.86
CA LEU A 119 -8.31 7.98 20.96
C LEU A 119 -6.88 8.14 20.44
N SER A 120 -6.09 8.96 21.13
CA SER A 120 -4.65 9.05 20.90
C SER A 120 -4.01 7.67 21.10
N GLY A 121 -3.12 7.28 20.21
CA GLY A 121 -2.51 5.95 20.19
C GLY A 121 -3.20 4.97 19.24
N VAL A 122 -4.31 5.36 18.62
CA VAL A 122 -4.99 4.57 17.59
C VAL A 122 -4.72 5.18 16.22
N TYR A 123 -4.12 4.42 15.32
CA TYR A 123 -3.78 4.84 13.97
C TYR A 123 -4.21 3.80 12.94
N SER A 124 -4.48 4.24 11.73
CA SER A 124 -4.63 3.31 10.62
C SER A 124 -3.26 2.77 10.18
N ALA A 125 -3.23 1.55 9.69
CA ALA A 125 -2.02 1.00 9.08
C ALA A 125 -1.52 1.87 7.94
N ARG A 126 -2.42 2.39 7.11
CA ARG A 126 -2.06 3.25 5.99
C ARG A 126 -1.34 4.52 6.46
N ALA A 127 -1.83 5.17 7.51
CA ALA A 127 -1.19 6.37 8.06
C ALA A 127 0.19 6.04 8.65
N PHE A 128 0.31 4.94 9.36
CA PHE A 128 1.57 4.52 9.99
C PHE A 128 2.62 4.12 8.94
N VAL A 129 2.24 3.35 7.93
CA VAL A 129 3.10 3.00 6.79
C VAL A 129 3.53 4.25 6.02
N GLY A 130 2.60 5.16 5.76
CA GLY A 130 2.90 6.43 5.12
C GLY A 130 3.87 7.27 5.94
N TRP A 131 3.73 7.28 7.26
CA TRP A 131 4.62 8.00 8.16
C TRP A 131 6.07 7.51 8.04
N TYR A 132 6.33 6.22 8.14
CA TYR A 132 7.72 5.76 8.07
C TYR A 132 8.27 5.70 6.64
N ASN A 133 7.42 5.73 5.63
CA ASN A 133 7.81 5.79 4.22
C ASN A 133 7.86 7.20 3.63
N GLY A 134 7.58 8.23 4.42
CA GLY A 134 7.68 9.62 3.96
C GLY A 134 6.56 10.11 3.08
N LEU A 135 5.36 9.53 3.19
CA LEU A 135 4.18 10.03 2.50
C LEU A 135 3.84 11.44 3.02
N PRO A 136 3.77 12.46 2.15
CA PRO A 136 3.62 13.85 2.60
C PRO A 136 2.43 14.10 3.52
N GLU A 137 1.28 13.47 3.27
CA GLU A 137 0.08 13.65 4.11
C GLU A 137 0.26 13.15 5.55
N ASN A 138 1.22 12.28 5.80
CA ASN A 138 1.49 11.72 7.12
C ASN A 138 2.73 12.31 7.80
N ARG A 139 3.33 13.37 7.25
CA ARG A 139 4.57 13.95 7.78
C ARG A 139 4.44 14.51 9.19
N ASP A 140 3.25 14.94 9.56
CA ASP A 140 2.97 15.51 10.89
C ASP A 140 2.51 14.46 11.90
N LEU A 141 2.40 13.18 11.50
CA LEU A 141 2.06 12.11 12.41
C LEU A 141 3.18 11.93 13.45
N LYS A 142 2.80 11.90 14.72
CA LYS A 142 3.71 11.71 15.85
C LYS A 142 3.22 10.57 16.71
N PRO A 143 3.45 9.30 16.27
CA PRO A 143 3.00 8.17 17.06
C PRO A 143 3.74 8.13 18.39
N ASP A 144 2.99 7.94 19.47
CA ASP A 144 3.55 7.74 20.80
C ASP A 144 3.99 6.28 20.95
N LEU A 145 5.29 6.08 20.90
CA LEU A 145 5.92 4.76 21.02
C LEU A 145 6.48 4.50 22.43
N SER A 146 5.96 5.20 23.44
CA SER A 146 6.40 5.05 24.84
C SER A 146 5.78 3.85 25.55
N CYS A 147 4.75 3.23 24.96
CA CYS A 147 4.14 2.01 25.49
C CYS A 147 5.02 0.80 25.24
N GLU A 148 4.88 -0.24 26.08
CA GLU A 148 5.61 -1.50 25.91
C GLU A 148 4.94 -2.46 24.93
N THR A 149 3.62 -2.38 24.79
CA THR A 149 2.82 -3.30 24.00
C THR A 149 2.04 -2.54 22.93
N ALA A 150 2.22 -2.96 21.69
CA ALA A 150 1.44 -2.54 20.53
C ALA A 150 0.56 -3.69 20.04
N LEU A 151 -0.60 -3.34 19.52
CA LEU A 151 -1.54 -4.30 18.97
C LEU A 151 -1.89 -3.90 17.53
N ILE A 152 -1.76 -4.86 16.62
CA ILE A 152 -2.10 -4.66 15.21
C ILE A 152 -3.32 -5.52 14.90
N LEU A 153 -4.37 -4.88 14.41
CA LEU A 153 -5.60 -5.57 14.01
C LEU A 153 -5.49 -5.97 12.53
N GLY A 154 -5.24 -7.24 12.29
CA GLY A 154 -5.11 -7.80 10.95
C GLY A 154 -4.00 -8.83 10.83
N HIS A 155 -4.17 -9.78 9.90
CA HIS A 155 -3.23 -10.84 9.59
C HIS A 155 -2.83 -10.84 8.11
N GLY A 156 -2.53 -9.64 7.56
CA GLY A 156 -2.01 -9.48 6.22
C GLY A 156 -0.52 -9.11 6.20
N ASN A 157 0.07 -8.99 5.02
CA ASN A 157 1.48 -8.63 4.85
C ASN A 157 1.80 -7.25 5.44
N VAL A 158 0.88 -6.29 5.31
CA VAL A 158 1.06 -4.94 5.88
C VAL A 158 1.19 -5.00 7.40
N ALA A 159 0.39 -5.83 8.06
CA ALA A 159 0.47 -6.04 9.52
C ALA A 159 1.85 -6.57 9.92
N LEU A 160 2.37 -7.55 9.19
CA LEU A 160 3.72 -8.07 9.42
C LEU A 160 4.81 -7.04 9.16
N ASP A 161 4.68 -6.24 8.11
CA ASP A 161 5.62 -5.15 7.82
C ASP A 161 5.71 -4.18 8.99
N ILE A 162 4.57 -3.75 9.53
CA ILE A 162 4.52 -2.83 10.66
C ILE A 162 5.16 -3.45 11.90
N ALA A 163 4.84 -4.70 12.22
CA ALA A 163 5.43 -5.42 13.35
C ALA A 163 6.95 -5.48 13.21
N ARG A 164 7.44 -5.78 12.03
CA ARG A 164 8.87 -5.86 11.74
C ARG A 164 9.56 -4.50 11.93
N ILE A 165 8.96 -3.42 11.40
CA ILE A 165 9.50 -2.07 11.57
C ILE A 165 9.55 -1.64 13.04
N LEU A 166 8.51 -1.97 13.82
CA LEU A 166 8.48 -1.67 15.26
C LEU A 166 9.55 -2.42 16.06
N LEU A 167 9.89 -3.63 15.65
CA LEU A 167 10.75 -4.53 16.42
C LEU A 167 12.16 -4.71 15.83
N SER A 168 12.43 -4.24 14.62
CA SER A 168 13.74 -4.40 13.99
C SER A 168 14.83 -3.67 14.77
N PRO A 169 16.04 -4.24 14.84
CA PRO A 169 17.20 -3.52 15.35
C PRO A 169 17.46 -2.24 14.53
N LEU A 170 17.73 -1.14 15.22
CA LEU A 170 17.96 0.16 14.55
C LEU A 170 19.12 0.10 13.55
N ARG A 171 20.17 -0.68 13.84
CA ARG A 171 21.31 -0.85 12.94
C ARG A 171 20.90 -1.35 11.55
N LEU A 172 19.83 -2.14 11.47
CA LEU A 172 19.28 -2.62 10.19
C LEU A 172 18.44 -1.55 9.49
N LEU A 173 17.61 -0.84 10.26
CA LEU A 173 16.76 0.22 9.72
C LEU A 173 17.57 1.42 9.21
N ARG A 174 18.66 1.76 9.85
CA ARG A 174 19.55 2.87 9.44
C ARG A 174 20.08 2.75 8.03
N LYS A 175 20.15 1.54 7.49
CA LYS A 175 20.65 1.26 6.13
C LYS A 175 19.55 1.29 5.08
N THR A 176 18.31 1.51 5.49
CA THR A 176 17.15 1.53 4.62
C THR A 176 16.78 2.97 4.24
N ASP A 177 15.77 3.12 3.38
CA ASP A 177 15.23 4.43 3.01
C ASP A 177 14.15 4.95 3.96
N ILE A 178 14.01 4.35 5.15
CA ILE A 178 13.14 4.89 6.20
C ILE A 178 13.50 6.35 6.50
N THR A 179 12.50 7.19 6.73
CA THR A 179 12.77 8.61 6.99
C THR A 179 13.53 8.80 8.29
N ASP A 180 14.38 9.83 8.35
CA ASP A 180 15.16 10.16 9.54
C ASP A 180 14.27 10.47 10.73
N GLY A 181 13.14 11.18 10.52
CA GLY A 181 12.19 11.48 11.58
C GLY A 181 11.57 10.23 12.20
N SER A 182 11.21 9.25 11.36
CA SER A 182 10.66 7.98 11.83
C SER A 182 11.73 7.14 12.52
N LEU A 183 12.95 7.12 11.98
CA LEU A 183 14.07 6.44 12.61
C LEU A 183 14.38 6.99 14.01
N ALA A 184 14.34 8.32 14.17
CA ALA A 184 14.53 8.97 15.46
C ALA A 184 13.44 8.57 16.46
N ALA A 185 12.17 8.54 16.03
CA ALA A 185 11.06 8.09 16.86
C ALA A 185 11.22 6.62 17.27
N LEU A 186 11.63 5.75 16.35
CA LEU A 186 11.88 4.35 16.64
C LEU A 186 13.08 4.15 17.57
N ALA A 187 14.09 5.02 17.51
CA ALA A 187 15.24 4.98 18.41
C ALA A 187 14.83 5.21 19.87
N SER A 188 13.78 6.00 20.11
CA SER A 188 13.23 6.27 21.43
C SER A 188 12.08 5.33 21.80
N SER A 189 11.71 4.41 20.93
CA SER A 189 10.58 3.51 21.15
C SER A 189 10.83 2.56 22.31
N LYS A 190 9.80 2.38 23.13
CA LYS A 190 9.78 1.41 24.24
C LYS A 190 8.95 0.18 23.91
N VAL A 191 8.43 0.08 22.68
CA VAL A 191 7.67 -1.07 22.23
C VAL A 191 8.57 -2.29 22.18
N LYS A 192 8.21 -3.30 22.96
CA LYS A 192 8.94 -4.57 23.04
C LYS A 192 8.07 -5.77 22.76
N ARG A 193 6.76 -5.58 22.67
CA ARG A 193 5.79 -6.65 22.40
C ARG A 193 4.77 -6.16 21.38
N VAL A 194 4.56 -6.98 20.34
CA VAL A 194 3.56 -6.70 19.30
C VAL A 194 2.64 -7.91 19.14
N TRP A 195 1.35 -7.70 19.35
CA TRP A 195 0.31 -8.70 19.08
C TRP A 195 -0.37 -8.41 17.75
N LEU A 196 -0.40 -9.41 16.87
CA LEU A 196 -1.17 -9.36 15.63
C LEU A 196 -2.45 -10.16 15.82
N VAL A 197 -3.58 -9.48 15.72
CA VAL A 197 -4.88 -10.02 16.10
C VAL A 197 -5.77 -10.18 14.87
N GLY A 198 -6.37 -11.37 14.72
CA GLY A 198 -7.31 -11.67 13.64
C GLY A 198 -8.63 -12.19 14.18
N ARG A 199 -9.69 -11.94 13.42
CA ARG A 199 -11.05 -12.37 13.78
C ARG A 199 -11.27 -13.86 13.52
N ARG A 200 -10.53 -14.43 12.59
CA ARG A 200 -10.64 -15.83 12.16
C ARG A 200 -9.45 -16.63 12.64
N GLY A 201 -9.26 -17.82 12.10
CA GLY A 201 -8.23 -18.75 12.53
C GLY A 201 -6.97 -18.74 11.68
N PRO A 202 -6.02 -19.65 12.00
CA PRO A 202 -4.75 -19.74 11.29
C PRO A 202 -4.88 -20.05 9.80
N LEU A 203 -5.92 -20.75 9.38
CA LEU A 203 -6.13 -21.10 7.97
C LEU A 203 -6.65 -19.91 7.13
N GLN A 204 -7.04 -18.81 7.78
CA GLN A 204 -7.58 -17.63 7.12
C GLN A 204 -6.60 -16.44 7.10
N VAL A 205 -5.37 -16.61 7.53
CA VAL A 205 -4.37 -15.53 7.47
C VAL A 205 -4.11 -15.14 6.00
N ALA A 206 -3.88 -13.85 5.78
CA ALA A 206 -3.68 -13.29 4.45
C ALA A 206 -2.19 -13.05 4.12
N PHE A 207 -1.29 -13.12 5.10
CA PHE A 207 0.14 -12.97 4.84
C PHE A 207 0.71 -14.20 4.12
N THR A 208 1.82 -14.01 3.41
CA THR A 208 2.52 -15.07 2.70
C THR A 208 3.58 -15.74 3.59
N ILE A 209 4.02 -16.93 3.19
CA ILE A 209 5.09 -17.65 3.89
C ILE A 209 6.40 -16.85 3.90
N LYS A 210 6.70 -16.13 2.83
CA LYS A 210 7.90 -15.29 2.72
C LYS A 210 7.92 -14.24 3.82
N GLU A 211 6.82 -13.53 4.00
CA GLU A 211 6.66 -12.48 5.02
C GLU A 211 6.71 -13.06 6.43
N LEU A 212 6.04 -14.18 6.67
CA LEU A 212 6.08 -14.85 7.97
C LEU A 212 7.50 -15.31 8.30
N ARG A 213 8.23 -15.85 7.33
CA ARG A 213 9.60 -16.30 7.53
C ARG A 213 10.52 -15.17 7.96
N GLU A 214 10.36 -13.98 7.40
CA GLU A 214 11.12 -12.80 7.82
C GLU A 214 10.83 -12.45 9.27
N MET A 215 9.57 -12.53 9.71
CA MET A 215 9.20 -12.28 11.12
C MET A 215 9.80 -13.34 12.05
N VAL A 216 9.70 -14.60 11.69
CA VAL A 216 10.25 -15.70 12.50
C VAL A 216 11.76 -15.57 12.68
N ASN A 217 12.44 -15.07 11.66
CA ASN A 217 13.91 -14.90 11.66
C ASN A 217 14.36 -13.49 12.04
N LEU A 218 13.45 -12.62 12.48
CA LEU A 218 13.79 -11.25 12.83
C LEU A 218 14.79 -11.22 14.00
N PRO A 219 16.00 -10.63 13.81
CA PRO A 219 16.98 -10.54 14.87
C PRO A 219 16.46 -9.75 16.08
N GLY A 220 16.70 -10.26 17.28
CA GLY A 220 16.33 -9.61 18.52
C GLY A 220 14.83 -9.70 18.88
N ALA A 221 14.03 -10.42 18.13
CA ALA A 221 12.63 -10.64 18.40
C ALA A 221 12.28 -12.12 18.42
N ARG A 222 11.50 -12.53 19.40
CA ARG A 222 11.07 -13.91 19.62
C ARG A 222 9.58 -14.07 19.24
N PRO A 223 9.23 -15.07 18.39
CA PRO A 223 7.84 -15.37 18.15
C PRO A 223 7.20 -16.04 19.37
N VAL A 224 5.94 -15.66 19.66
CA VAL A 224 5.13 -16.24 20.74
C VAL A 224 3.81 -16.70 20.11
N LEU A 225 3.73 -17.99 19.81
CA LEU A 225 2.56 -18.62 19.21
C LEU A 225 2.02 -19.68 20.18
N ASN A 226 0.71 -19.68 20.38
CA ASN A 226 0.09 -20.66 21.27
C ASN A 226 -0.16 -21.98 20.49
N PRO A 227 0.49 -23.09 20.89
CA PRO A 227 0.28 -24.38 20.22
C PRO A 227 -1.19 -24.83 20.16
N ALA A 228 -2.01 -24.42 21.14
CA ALA A 228 -3.44 -24.77 21.18
C ALA A 228 -4.21 -24.21 19.98
N ASP A 229 -3.76 -23.10 19.38
CA ASP A 229 -4.40 -22.51 18.20
C ASP A 229 -4.28 -23.40 16.95
N PHE A 230 -3.36 -24.36 16.96
CA PHE A 230 -3.02 -25.20 15.82
C PHE A 230 -3.45 -26.66 15.99
N THR A 231 -4.21 -26.95 17.03
CA THR A 231 -4.69 -28.32 17.33
C THR A 231 -5.54 -28.84 16.16
N GLY A 232 -5.15 -30.01 15.64
CA GLY A 232 -5.86 -30.68 14.54
C GLY A 232 -5.61 -30.12 13.15
N LEU A 233 -4.84 -29.04 13.00
CA LEU A 233 -4.58 -28.41 11.70
C LEU A 233 -3.66 -29.25 10.80
N GLU A 234 -2.80 -30.09 11.37
CA GLU A 234 -1.93 -30.97 10.58
C GLU A 234 -2.73 -31.90 9.67
N ASN A 235 -3.87 -32.40 10.16
CA ASN A 235 -4.77 -33.21 9.36
C ASN A 235 -5.59 -32.36 8.37
N ALA A 236 -6.03 -31.18 8.79
CA ALA A 236 -6.85 -30.29 7.99
C ALA A 236 -6.14 -29.79 6.74
N ILE A 237 -4.80 -29.67 6.75
CA ILE A 237 -4.01 -29.13 5.64
C ILE A 237 -3.48 -30.20 4.67
N LYS A 238 -3.74 -31.48 4.90
CA LYS A 238 -3.24 -32.55 4.04
C LYS A 238 -3.65 -32.36 2.57
N ASP A 239 -4.89 -31.92 2.34
CA ASP A 239 -5.46 -31.71 1.01
C ASP A 239 -5.52 -30.23 0.62
N ALA A 240 -4.92 -29.34 1.42
CA ALA A 240 -4.90 -27.92 1.13
C ALA A 240 -3.91 -27.61 -0.03
N PRO A 241 -4.12 -26.49 -0.78
CA PRO A 241 -3.14 -26.03 -1.75
C PRO A 241 -1.75 -25.86 -1.13
N ARG A 242 -0.71 -26.15 -1.90
CA ARG A 242 0.67 -26.14 -1.39
C ARG A 242 1.09 -24.86 -0.67
N PRO A 243 0.76 -23.64 -1.14
CA PRO A 243 1.12 -22.42 -0.42
C PRO A 243 0.50 -22.36 0.98
N ARG A 244 -0.78 -22.70 1.12
CA ARG A 244 -1.48 -22.73 2.41
C ARG A 244 -0.90 -23.80 3.32
N LYS A 245 -0.62 -24.96 2.80
CA LYS A 245 -0.02 -26.06 3.54
C LYS A 245 1.34 -25.68 4.13
N ARG A 246 2.24 -25.15 3.32
CA ARG A 246 3.58 -24.75 3.74
C ARG A 246 3.55 -23.61 4.75
N LEU A 247 2.69 -22.62 4.56
CA LEU A 247 2.50 -21.52 5.48
C LEU A 247 2.04 -22.01 6.85
N THR A 248 1.04 -22.88 6.88
CA THR A 248 0.48 -23.45 8.12
C THR A 248 1.52 -24.32 8.83
N GLU A 249 2.26 -25.13 8.08
CA GLU A 249 3.36 -25.95 8.65
C GLU A 249 4.42 -25.07 9.33
N LEU A 250 4.76 -23.93 8.74
CA LEU A 250 5.72 -23.00 9.36
C LEU A 250 5.18 -22.41 10.66
N MET A 251 3.89 -22.04 10.71
CA MET A 251 3.27 -21.56 11.95
C MET A 251 3.28 -22.63 13.04
N ILE A 252 2.91 -23.86 12.70
CA ILE A 252 2.91 -24.99 13.64
C ILE A 252 4.33 -25.24 14.17
N LYS A 253 5.32 -25.32 13.29
CA LYS A 253 6.71 -25.49 13.67
C LYS A 253 7.17 -24.40 14.64
N THR A 254 6.85 -23.15 14.33
CA THR A 254 7.21 -22.00 15.16
C THR A 254 6.55 -22.07 16.53
N ALA A 255 5.28 -22.48 16.59
CA ALA A 255 4.54 -22.64 17.86
C ALA A 255 5.11 -23.74 18.75
N LEU A 256 5.66 -24.78 18.16
CA LEU A 256 6.23 -25.93 18.88
C LEU A 256 7.71 -25.78 19.21
N GLU A 257 8.41 -24.79 18.66
CA GLU A 257 9.81 -24.54 19.00
C GLU A 257 9.96 -24.14 20.46
N LYS A 258 10.92 -24.78 21.15
CA LYS A 258 11.27 -24.42 22.52
C LYS A 258 12.24 -23.26 22.55
N PRO A 259 12.20 -22.39 23.58
CA PRO A 259 13.24 -21.41 23.78
C PRO A 259 14.62 -22.07 23.80
N GLY A 260 15.54 -21.63 22.95
CA GLY A 260 16.90 -22.17 22.87
C GLY A 260 17.20 -23.07 21.67
N GLU A 261 16.20 -23.45 20.86
CA GLU A 261 16.38 -24.24 19.63
C GLU A 261 16.78 -23.40 18.39
N LYS A 262 16.93 -22.09 18.56
CA LYS A 262 17.38 -21.20 17.49
C LYS A 262 18.88 -21.37 17.22
N THR A 263 19.31 -21.15 15.97
CA THR A 263 20.74 -21.22 15.59
C THR A 263 21.60 -20.29 16.45
N MET A 264 22.88 -20.64 16.67
CA MET A 264 23.81 -19.84 17.49
C MET A 264 23.86 -18.36 17.07
N GLU A 265 23.80 -18.09 15.78
CA GLU A 265 23.81 -16.74 15.22
C GLU A 265 22.62 -15.89 15.69
N VAL A 266 21.43 -16.50 15.74
CA VAL A 266 20.20 -15.85 16.24
C VAL A 266 20.25 -15.70 17.75
N GLN A 267 20.83 -16.67 18.47
CA GLN A 267 21.00 -16.61 19.92
C GLN A 267 21.98 -15.51 20.34
N GLU A 268 23.09 -15.31 19.62
CA GLU A 268 24.04 -14.22 19.89
C GLU A 268 23.39 -12.85 19.71
N VAL A 269 22.61 -12.65 18.64
CA VAL A 269 21.91 -11.39 18.40
C VAL A 269 20.85 -11.13 19.45
N VAL A 270 20.10 -12.16 19.86
CA VAL A 270 19.11 -12.06 20.95
C VAL A 270 19.77 -11.76 22.28
N ALA A 271 20.91 -12.37 22.57
CA ALA A 271 21.66 -12.12 23.80
C ALA A 271 22.29 -10.72 23.87
N GLN A 272 22.61 -10.12 22.74
CA GLN A 272 23.14 -8.75 22.64
C GLN A 272 22.04 -7.67 22.70
N ALA A 273 20.76 -8.03 22.51
CA ALA A 273 19.66 -7.09 22.68
C ALA A 273 19.47 -6.78 24.18
N ALA A 274 19.49 -5.49 24.55
CA ALA A 274 19.38 -5.03 25.94
C ALA A 274 18.06 -5.43 26.63
N ALA A 275 17.02 -5.82 25.87
CA ALA A 275 15.77 -6.40 26.34
C ALA A 275 15.18 -7.30 25.26
N PRO A 276 14.74 -8.54 25.58
CA PRO A 276 14.11 -9.41 24.59
C PRO A 276 12.79 -8.80 24.11
N ARG A 277 12.69 -8.64 22.81
CA ARG A 277 11.44 -8.23 22.15
C ARG A 277 10.69 -9.47 21.70
N GLU A 278 9.39 -9.38 21.62
CA GLU A 278 8.54 -10.49 21.21
C GLU A 278 7.37 -10.04 20.37
N TRP A 279 6.86 -10.95 19.55
CA TRP A 279 5.64 -10.77 18.77
C TRP A 279 4.85 -12.06 18.76
N GLY A 280 3.55 -11.96 18.58
CA GLY A 280 2.72 -13.16 18.51
C GLY A 280 1.48 -12.95 17.69
N LEU A 281 0.87 -14.06 17.31
CA LEU A 281 -0.39 -14.10 16.60
C LEU A 281 -1.50 -14.51 17.57
N LYS A 282 -2.60 -13.75 17.54
CA LYS A 282 -3.82 -14.07 18.27
C LYS A 282 -4.95 -14.24 17.27
N PHE A 283 -5.67 -15.35 17.40
CA PHE A 283 -6.73 -15.74 16.49
C PHE A 283 -8.09 -15.65 17.16
N GLN A 284 -9.15 -15.58 16.36
CA GLN A 284 -10.53 -15.66 16.82
C GLN A 284 -10.88 -14.59 17.86
N ARG A 285 -10.46 -13.36 17.59
CA ARG A 285 -10.75 -12.19 18.42
C ARG A 285 -11.22 -11.04 17.55
N SER A 286 -12.36 -10.47 17.89
CA SER A 286 -12.97 -9.34 17.17
C SER A 286 -12.94 -8.10 18.07
N PRO A 287 -12.34 -6.99 17.61
CA PRO A 287 -12.29 -5.78 18.43
C PRO A 287 -13.70 -5.22 18.68
N GLN A 288 -13.97 -4.81 19.91
CA GLN A 288 -15.25 -4.26 20.32
C GLN A 288 -15.13 -2.81 20.80
N GLU A 289 -14.05 -2.48 21.50
CA GLU A 289 -13.83 -1.16 22.06
C GLU A 289 -12.34 -0.96 22.34
N VAL A 290 -11.82 0.23 22.02
CA VAL A 290 -10.52 0.67 22.51
C VAL A 290 -10.74 1.36 23.85
N LEU A 291 -10.06 0.88 24.88
CA LEU A 291 -10.27 1.33 26.26
C LEU A 291 -9.43 2.58 26.54
N PRO A 292 -10.04 3.64 27.09
CA PRO A 292 -9.32 4.88 27.37
C PRO A 292 -8.53 4.82 28.68
N THR A 293 -7.49 5.67 28.77
CA THR A 293 -6.85 6.01 30.06
C THR A 293 -7.83 6.72 30.97
N ALA A 294 -7.47 6.87 32.27
CA ALA A 294 -8.33 7.51 33.24
C ALA A 294 -8.75 8.95 32.86
N ASP A 295 -7.88 9.69 32.17
CA ASP A 295 -8.18 11.03 31.65
C ASP A 295 -9.01 11.02 30.36
N GLY A 296 -9.31 9.84 29.81
CA GLY A 296 -10.11 9.68 28.60
C GLY A 296 -9.44 10.09 27.29
N ARG A 297 -8.14 10.36 27.29
CA ARG A 297 -7.44 10.93 26.12
C ARG A 297 -6.70 9.93 25.27
N ARG A 298 -6.17 8.85 25.85
CA ARG A 298 -5.30 7.89 25.17
C ARG A 298 -5.80 6.47 25.31
N ALA A 299 -5.37 5.62 24.39
CA ALA A 299 -5.62 4.20 24.47
C ALA A 299 -4.77 3.56 25.59
N ARG A 300 -5.37 2.68 26.39
CA ARG A 300 -4.68 1.85 27.39
C ARG A 300 -4.85 0.37 27.14
N GLY A 301 -5.77 -0.01 26.30
CA GLY A 301 -6.07 -1.40 26.01
C GLY A 301 -7.18 -1.54 25.00
N ILE A 302 -7.52 -2.78 24.72
CA ILE A 302 -8.61 -3.12 23.81
C ILE A 302 -9.44 -4.26 24.37
N ARG A 303 -10.77 -4.14 24.27
CA ARG A 303 -11.70 -5.23 24.57
C ARG A 303 -12.09 -5.91 23.28
N MET A 304 -12.02 -7.23 23.26
CA MET A 304 -12.30 -8.06 22.10
C MET A 304 -13.31 -9.15 22.45
N ALA A 305 -14.20 -9.43 21.51
CA ALA A 305 -15.07 -10.59 21.59
C ALA A 305 -14.31 -11.81 21.09
N LEU A 306 -14.37 -12.91 21.84
CA LEU A 306 -13.89 -14.20 21.37
C LEU A 306 -14.85 -14.72 20.31
N THR A 307 -14.31 -15.27 19.24
CA THR A 307 -15.09 -15.80 18.12
C THR A 307 -14.84 -17.28 17.92
N ARG A 308 -15.78 -17.92 17.24
CA ARG A 308 -15.62 -19.24 16.67
C ARG A 308 -15.85 -19.16 15.18
N LEU A 309 -15.35 -20.13 14.43
CA LEU A 309 -15.54 -20.17 12.97
C LEU A 309 -16.76 -21.01 12.61
N GLU A 310 -17.59 -20.48 11.71
CA GLU A 310 -18.68 -21.20 11.04
C GLU A 310 -18.32 -21.32 9.56
N GLY A 311 -18.41 -22.55 9.04
CA GLY A 311 -17.98 -22.89 7.70
C GLY A 311 -16.50 -23.30 7.64
N SER A 312 -15.96 -23.41 6.45
CA SER A 312 -14.60 -23.86 6.21
C SER A 312 -13.90 -23.02 5.13
N GLY A 313 -12.57 -23.09 5.11
CA GLY A 313 -11.75 -22.41 4.11
C GLY A 313 -11.83 -20.88 4.19
N ASP A 314 -11.67 -20.24 3.05
CA ASP A 314 -11.63 -18.78 2.97
C ASP A 314 -12.99 -18.12 3.24
N SER A 315 -14.08 -18.87 3.11
CA SER A 315 -15.44 -18.39 3.38
C SER A 315 -15.86 -18.53 4.84
N ALA A 316 -15.04 -19.12 5.69
CA ALA A 316 -15.37 -19.30 7.12
C ALA A 316 -15.63 -17.93 7.77
N LYS A 317 -16.73 -17.85 8.52
CA LYS A 317 -17.15 -16.62 9.20
C LYS A 317 -16.86 -16.68 10.68
N ALA A 318 -16.37 -15.56 11.22
CA ALA A 318 -16.21 -15.40 12.66
C ALA A 318 -17.54 -15.03 13.31
N VAL A 319 -17.95 -15.81 14.31
CA VAL A 319 -19.19 -15.60 15.06
C VAL A 319 -18.85 -15.41 16.54
N PRO A 320 -19.38 -14.38 17.23
CA PRO A 320 -19.12 -14.19 18.66
C PRO A 320 -19.57 -15.39 19.50
N THR A 321 -18.73 -15.74 20.49
CA THR A 321 -19.07 -16.81 21.47
C THR A 321 -19.83 -16.31 22.70
N GLY A 322 -19.85 -14.99 22.91
CA GLY A 322 -20.35 -14.37 24.14
C GLY A 322 -19.26 -14.06 25.16
N ASP A 323 -18.07 -14.61 25.01
CA ASP A 323 -16.93 -14.32 25.88
C ASP A 323 -16.13 -13.11 25.37
N MET A 324 -15.53 -12.39 26.32
CA MET A 324 -14.76 -11.19 26.06
C MET A 324 -13.35 -11.33 26.64
N GLU A 325 -12.39 -10.65 26.04
CA GLU A 325 -11.01 -10.57 26.53
C GLU A 325 -10.53 -9.13 26.44
N GLU A 326 -9.81 -8.66 27.44
CA GLU A 326 -9.13 -7.38 27.41
C GLU A 326 -7.62 -7.59 27.30
N LEU A 327 -6.97 -6.83 26.42
CA LEU A 327 -5.53 -6.79 26.30
C LEU A 327 -5.04 -5.36 26.58
N GLU A 328 -4.00 -5.26 27.41
CA GLU A 328 -3.33 -4.00 27.68
C GLU A 328 -2.42 -3.64 26.51
N CYS A 329 -2.59 -2.44 25.99
CA CYS A 329 -1.75 -1.88 24.91
C CYS A 329 -1.92 -0.38 24.84
N GLY A 330 -0.86 0.34 24.50
CA GLY A 330 -0.91 1.80 24.35
C GLY A 330 -0.87 2.27 22.91
N LEU A 331 -0.68 1.35 21.97
CA LEU A 331 -0.66 1.61 20.53
C LEU A 331 -1.54 0.56 19.84
N VAL A 332 -2.51 1.04 19.08
CA VAL A 332 -3.43 0.20 18.30
C VAL A 332 -3.35 0.61 16.83
N LEU A 333 -3.01 -0.32 15.97
CA LEU A 333 -2.88 -0.08 14.53
C LEU A 333 -3.92 -0.93 13.80
N SER A 334 -4.79 -0.26 13.06
CA SER A 334 -5.86 -0.92 12.30
C SER A 334 -5.36 -1.28 10.91
N SER A 335 -5.10 -2.57 10.67
CA SER A 335 -4.64 -3.13 9.40
C SER A 335 -5.70 -4.06 8.81
N ILE A 336 -6.92 -3.55 8.62
CA ILE A 336 -8.09 -4.31 8.16
C ILE A 336 -8.41 -4.06 6.68
N GLY A 337 -7.50 -3.44 5.97
CA GLY A 337 -7.57 -3.18 4.54
C GLY A 337 -7.71 -1.72 4.19
N TYR A 338 -7.21 -1.37 3.02
CA TYR A 338 -7.38 -0.06 2.42
C TYR A 338 -8.70 0.00 1.67
N ARG A 339 -9.12 1.20 1.31
CA ARG A 339 -10.26 1.40 0.44
C ARG A 339 -10.00 2.53 -0.55
N SER A 340 -10.52 2.38 -1.75
CA SER A 340 -10.53 3.45 -2.73
C SER A 340 -11.67 4.42 -2.43
N LEU A 341 -11.47 5.66 -2.84
CA LEU A 341 -12.45 6.73 -2.68
C LEU A 341 -12.95 7.17 -4.07
N PRO A 342 -14.18 7.73 -4.14
CA PRO A 342 -14.63 8.38 -5.37
C PRO A 342 -13.72 9.57 -5.68
N LEU A 343 -13.35 9.72 -6.95
CA LEU A 343 -12.46 10.77 -7.42
C LEU A 343 -13.24 12.02 -7.88
N ASP A 344 -14.34 11.78 -8.57
CA ASP A 344 -15.12 12.81 -9.28
C ASP A 344 -16.58 12.32 -9.37
N PRO A 345 -17.57 13.20 -9.14
CA PRO A 345 -19.00 12.80 -9.15
C PRO A 345 -19.48 12.18 -10.47
N VAL A 346 -18.82 12.46 -11.59
CA VAL A 346 -19.20 11.89 -12.89
C VAL A 346 -18.71 10.45 -13.07
N VAL A 347 -17.85 9.96 -12.19
CA VAL A 347 -17.35 8.59 -12.22
C VAL A 347 -18.24 7.71 -11.35
N PRO A 348 -18.86 6.64 -11.91
CA PRO A 348 -19.58 5.67 -11.10
C PRO A 348 -18.67 5.08 -10.02
N PHE A 349 -19.20 4.89 -8.82
CA PHE A 349 -18.44 4.32 -7.71
C PHE A 349 -19.33 3.45 -6.83
N ASP A 350 -18.88 2.24 -6.55
CA ASP A 350 -19.54 1.31 -5.64
C ASP A 350 -18.92 1.48 -4.24
N THR A 351 -19.63 2.19 -3.36
CA THR A 351 -19.14 2.51 -2.02
C THR A 351 -19.04 1.27 -1.09
N GLN A 352 -19.85 0.25 -1.35
CA GLN A 352 -19.81 -0.99 -0.55
C GLN A 352 -18.55 -1.82 -0.88
N ARG A 353 -18.26 -1.97 -2.16
CA ARG A 353 -17.10 -2.73 -2.62
C ARG A 353 -15.82 -1.87 -2.67
N GLY A 354 -15.96 -0.54 -2.63
CA GLY A 354 -14.83 0.39 -2.71
C GLY A 354 -14.12 0.35 -4.06
N ILE A 355 -14.87 0.15 -5.14
CA ILE A 355 -14.32 0.07 -6.50
C ILE A 355 -15.17 0.87 -7.49
N ILE A 356 -14.57 1.13 -8.65
CA ILE A 356 -15.32 1.63 -9.81
C ILE A 356 -15.95 0.41 -10.52
N PRO A 357 -17.29 0.40 -10.71
CA PRO A 357 -17.94 -0.70 -11.45
C PRO A 357 -17.39 -0.78 -12.88
N ASN A 358 -16.93 -1.97 -13.26
CA ASN A 358 -16.29 -2.14 -14.55
C ASN A 358 -16.41 -3.59 -15.06
N SER A 359 -16.16 -3.75 -16.35
CA SER A 359 -15.99 -5.05 -17.00
C SER A 359 -14.68 -5.04 -17.76
N SER A 360 -13.71 -5.86 -17.31
CA SER A 360 -12.35 -5.91 -17.86
C SER A 360 -11.66 -4.52 -17.93
N GLY A 361 -11.94 -3.68 -16.93
CA GLY A 361 -11.42 -2.32 -16.85
C GLY A 361 -12.24 -1.25 -17.58
N ARG A 362 -13.26 -1.61 -18.34
CA ARG A 362 -14.19 -0.65 -18.95
C ARG A 362 -15.20 -0.21 -17.90
N VAL A 363 -15.23 1.09 -17.61
CA VAL A 363 -16.19 1.63 -16.63
C VAL A 363 -17.61 1.48 -17.15
N GLU A 364 -18.51 0.94 -16.31
CA GLU A 364 -19.91 0.71 -16.68
C GLU A 364 -20.63 2.01 -17.06
N GLY A 365 -21.26 2.02 -18.23
CA GLY A 365 -22.07 3.14 -18.70
C GLY A 365 -21.31 4.38 -19.14
N VAL A 366 -19.97 4.35 -19.20
CA VAL A 366 -19.14 5.49 -19.59
C VAL A 366 -18.11 5.06 -20.61
N PRO A 367 -18.48 4.97 -21.91
CA PRO A 367 -17.53 4.61 -22.96
C PRO A 367 -16.34 5.57 -23.00
N GLY A 368 -15.13 5.03 -23.18
CA GLY A 368 -13.89 5.82 -23.17
C GLY A 368 -13.27 6.06 -21.80
N LEU A 369 -13.95 5.61 -20.74
CA LEU A 369 -13.44 5.64 -19.37
C LEU A 369 -13.11 4.23 -18.91
N TYR A 370 -11.92 4.08 -18.30
CA TYR A 370 -11.35 2.80 -17.86
C TYR A 370 -10.80 2.92 -16.45
N CYS A 371 -10.53 1.78 -15.82
CA CYS A 371 -9.86 1.74 -14.53
C CYS A 371 -8.93 0.54 -14.43
N SER A 372 -7.87 0.66 -13.65
CA SER A 372 -6.92 -0.42 -13.37
C SER A 372 -6.41 -0.37 -11.93
N GLY A 373 -5.91 -1.49 -11.44
CA GLY A 373 -5.36 -1.61 -10.10
C GLY A 373 -6.42 -1.72 -9.01
N TRP A 374 -6.10 -1.20 -7.85
CA TRP A 374 -6.96 -1.34 -6.66
C TRP A 374 -8.33 -0.66 -6.79
N VAL A 375 -8.42 0.42 -7.52
CA VAL A 375 -9.73 1.07 -7.77
C VAL A 375 -10.63 0.24 -8.71
N LYS A 376 -10.04 -0.66 -9.50
CA LYS A 376 -10.76 -1.58 -10.40
C LYS A 376 -11.27 -2.83 -9.67
N ARG A 377 -10.45 -3.47 -8.85
CA ARG A 377 -10.72 -4.80 -8.29
C ARG A 377 -10.71 -4.87 -6.77
N GLY A 378 -10.34 -3.79 -6.09
CA GLY A 378 -10.16 -3.75 -4.65
C GLY A 378 -8.68 -3.77 -4.23
N PRO A 379 -8.38 -3.38 -2.98
CA PRO A 379 -7.01 -3.22 -2.50
C PRO A 379 -6.40 -4.55 -2.05
N THR A 380 -6.31 -5.51 -2.96
CA THR A 380 -5.77 -6.85 -2.71
C THR A 380 -4.73 -7.22 -3.75
N GLY A 381 -3.84 -8.12 -3.37
CA GLY A 381 -2.82 -8.66 -4.24
C GLY A 381 -1.49 -7.89 -4.18
N VAL A 382 -0.49 -8.49 -4.78
CA VAL A 382 0.87 -7.99 -4.89
C VAL A 382 1.09 -7.27 -6.22
N ILE A 383 2.28 -6.73 -6.44
CA ILE A 383 2.62 -5.98 -7.66
C ILE A 383 2.37 -6.81 -8.93
N ILE A 384 2.70 -8.11 -8.94
CA ILE A 384 2.46 -8.99 -10.10
C ILE A 384 0.97 -9.08 -10.44
N THR A 385 0.11 -9.18 -9.44
CA THR A 385 -1.35 -9.21 -9.64
C THR A 385 -1.83 -7.89 -10.26
N THR A 386 -1.29 -6.77 -9.79
CA THR A 386 -1.57 -5.44 -10.35
C THR A 386 -1.09 -5.33 -11.80
N MET A 387 0.07 -5.90 -12.11
CA MET A 387 0.60 -5.93 -13.48
C MET A 387 -0.37 -6.63 -14.44
N ASN A 388 -0.80 -7.84 -14.11
CA ASN A 388 -1.73 -8.61 -14.95
C ASN A 388 -3.08 -7.91 -15.11
N ASP A 389 -3.60 -7.35 -14.03
CA ASP A 389 -4.82 -6.57 -14.01
C ASP A 389 -4.74 -5.33 -14.92
N SER A 390 -3.63 -4.62 -14.85
CA SER A 390 -3.39 -3.41 -15.64
C SER A 390 -3.21 -3.74 -17.13
N PHE A 391 -2.59 -4.86 -17.43
CA PHE A 391 -2.47 -5.34 -18.81
C PHE A 391 -3.84 -5.71 -19.40
N GLU A 392 -4.73 -6.29 -18.61
CA GLU A 392 -6.11 -6.54 -19.02
C GLU A 392 -6.83 -5.24 -19.40
N THR A 393 -6.73 -4.22 -18.56
CA THR A 393 -7.34 -2.93 -18.85
C THR A 393 -6.72 -2.29 -20.10
N ALA A 394 -5.41 -2.31 -20.23
CA ALA A 394 -4.71 -1.79 -21.41
C ALA A 394 -5.16 -2.52 -22.68
N GLN A 395 -5.36 -3.84 -22.61
CA GLN A 395 -5.87 -4.64 -23.72
C GLN A 395 -7.28 -4.23 -24.10
N SER A 396 -8.13 -3.90 -23.14
CA SER A 396 -9.47 -3.37 -23.41
C SER A 396 -9.42 -2.03 -24.15
N VAL A 397 -8.49 -1.14 -23.78
CA VAL A 397 -8.27 0.14 -24.49
C VAL A 397 -7.84 -0.13 -25.93
N LEU A 398 -6.86 -1.03 -26.14
CA LEU A 398 -6.35 -1.38 -27.46
C LEU A 398 -7.44 -2.00 -28.36
N GLU A 399 -8.26 -2.87 -27.79
CA GLU A 399 -9.40 -3.47 -28.51
C GLU A 399 -10.41 -2.42 -28.93
N ASP A 400 -10.75 -1.49 -28.03
CA ASP A 400 -11.70 -0.40 -28.32
C ASP A 400 -11.17 0.59 -29.37
N LEU A 401 -9.85 0.77 -29.44
CA LEU A 401 -9.19 1.49 -30.53
C LEU A 401 -9.31 0.74 -31.87
N ARG A 402 -9.08 -0.59 -31.83
CA ARG A 402 -9.10 -1.41 -33.01
C ARG A 402 -10.48 -1.49 -33.66
N VAL A 403 -11.53 -1.64 -32.84
CA VAL A 403 -12.92 -1.81 -33.34
C VAL A 403 -13.67 -0.49 -33.51
N GLY A 404 -13.06 0.65 -33.23
CA GLY A 404 -13.64 1.95 -33.45
C GLY A 404 -14.60 2.45 -32.36
N VAL A 405 -14.63 1.81 -31.19
CA VAL A 405 -15.37 2.33 -30.02
C VAL A 405 -14.77 3.67 -29.57
N LEU A 406 -13.45 3.78 -29.65
CA LEU A 406 -12.73 5.05 -29.47
C LEU A 406 -12.49 5.66 -30.87
N ASP A 407 -13.07 6.83 -31.10
CA ASP A 407 -12.95 7.52 -32.38
C ASP A 407 -11.70 8.39 -32.40
N VAL A 408 -10.60 7.86 -32.95
CA VAL A 408 -9.33 8.59 -33.08
C VAL A 408 -9.35 9.68 -34.13
N SER A 409 -10.39 9.72 -35.01
CA SER A 409 -10.56 10.82 -35.97
C SER A 409 -11.06 12.09 -35.27
N ALA A 410 -11.67 11.97 -34.10
CA ALA A 410 -12.04 13.11 -33.27
C ALA A 410 -10.78 13.83 -32.79
N SER A 411 -10.76 15.16 -32.95
CA SER A 411 -9.61 15.94 -32.49
C SER A 411 -9.55 15.98 -30.98
N ARG A 412 -8.41 15.56 -30.43
CA ARG A 412 -8.10 15.60 -28.99
C ARG A 412 -6.70 16.22 -28.83
N GLU A 413 -6.65 17.32 -28.09
CA GLU A 413 -5.40 18.09 -27.96
C GLU A 413 -4.46 17.56 -26.87
N GLY A 414 -4.91 16.62 -26.05
CA GLY A 414 -4.14 16.08 -24.94
C GLY A 414 -3.79 17.17 -23.93
N PHE A 415 -2.56 17.21 -23.47
CA PHE A 415 -2.11 18.22 -22.50
C PHE A 415 -2.28 19.65 -23.00
N GLY A 416 -2.24 19.91 -24.31
CA GLY A 416 -2.49 21.24 -24.86
C GLY A 416 -3.82 21.85 -24.41
N ALA A 417 -4.88 21.04 -24.28
CA ALA A 417 -6.16 21.47 -23.75
C ALA A 417 -6.14 21.64 -22.22
N VAL A 418 -5.39 20.81 -21.51
CA VAL A 418 -5.32 20.81 -20.05
C VAL A 418 -4.43 21.93 -19.52
N GLU A 419 -3.38 22.29 -20.22
CA GLU A 419 -2.39 23.29 -19.82
C GLU A 419 -3.04 24.64 -19.46
N ASN A 420 -3.92 25.14 -20.31
CA ASN A 420 -4.62 26.41 -20.08
C ASN A 420 -5.54 26.34 -18.85
N ILE A 421 -6.19 25.21 -18.64
CA ILE A 421 -7.05 24.97 -17.47
C ILE A 421 -6.22 25.04 -16.18
N LEU A 422 -5.10 24.33 -16.15
CA LEU A 422 -4.20 24.31 -15.00
C LEU A 422 -3.61 25.69 -14.73
N HIS A 423 -3.17 26.39 -15.77
CA HIS A 423 -2.62 27.74 -15.65
C HIS A 423 -3.64 28.72 -15.07
N SER A 424 -4.89 28.66 -15.53
CA SER A 424 -5.97 29.52 -15.03
C SER A 424 -6.32 29.24 -13.58
N ARG A 425 -6.01 28.04 -13.07
CA ARG A 425 -6.25 27.60 -11.69
C ARG A 425 -5.02 27.70 -10.80
N GLY A 426 -3.92 28.26 -11.32
CA GLY A 426 -2.69 28.44 -10.56
C GLY A 426 -1.92 27.14 -10.28
N VAL A 427 -2.13 26.11 -11.07
CA VAL A 427 -1.47 24.80 -10.94
C VAL A 427 -0.31 24.70 -11.91
N ARG A 428 0.87 24.41 -11.38
CA ARG A 428 2.09 24.21 -12.17
C ARG A 428 2.52 22.76 -12.13
N PRO A 429 2.41 22.02 -13.23
CA PRO A 429 2.82 20.62 -13.28
C PRO A 429 4.31 20.43 -13.04
N VAL A 430 4.65 19.30 -12.45
CA VAL A 430 6.03 18.84 -12.25
C VAL A 430 6.33 17.82 -13.34
N SER A 431 7.38 18.05 -14.11
CA SER A 431 7.81 17.11 -15.16
C SER A 431 8.55 15.92 -14.56
N PHE A 432 8.75 14.87 -15.36
CA PHE A 432 9.57 13.74 -14.93
C PHE A 432 11.04 14.16 -14.75
N SER A 433 11.52 15.07 -15.58
CA SER A 433 12.86 15.67 -15.44
C SER A 433 12.99 16.43 -14.11
N ASP A 434 11.95 17.13 -13.67
CA ASP A 434 11.92 17.78 -12.36
C ASP A 434 11.95 16.74 -11.22
N TRP A 435 11.19 15.66 -11.37
CA TRP A 435 11.26 14.54 -10.42
C TRP A 435 12.69 13.99 -10.32
N GLU A 436 13.39 13.86 -11.43
CA GLU A 436 14.76 13.35 -11.43
C GLU A 436 15.72 14.24 -10.63
N LYS A 437 15.46 15.55 -10.57
CA LYS A 437 16.19 16.46 -9.68
C LYS A 437 15.90 16.20 -8.21
N ILE A 438 14.63 15.93 -7.86
CA ILE A 438 14.23 15.55 -6.51
C ILE A 438 14.89 14.21 -6.13
N ASP A 439 14.83 13.23 -7.02
CA ASP A 439 15.45 11.92 -6.87
C ASP A 439 16.96 12.05 -6.56
N ALA A 440 17.67 12.82 -7.35
CA ALA A 440 19.10 13.07 -7.17
C ALA A 440 19.40 13.71 -5.80
N ALA A 441 18.58 14.65 -5.36
CA ALA A 441 18.73 15.28 -4.04
C ALA A 441 18.51 14.29 -2.92
N GLU A 442 17.49 13.43 -3.03
CA GLU A 442 17.20 12.39 -2.03
C GLU A 442 18.34 11.37 -1.94
N VAL A 443 18.85 10.93 -3.08
CA VAL A 443 19.98 9.99 -3.14
C VAL A 443 21.24 10.61 -2.52
N ALA A 444 21.55 11.87 -2.83
CA ALA A 444 22.69 12.57 -2.25
C ALA A 444 22.61 12.73 -0.74
N ARG A 445 21.42 13.08 -0.21
CA ARG A 445 21.18 13.16 1.23
C ARG A 445 21.31 11.80 1.90
N GLY A 446 20.80 10.75 1.27
CA GLY A 446 20.88 9.38 1.78
C GLY A 446 22.33 8.90 1.82
N LYS A 447 23.10 9.14 0.77
CA LYS A 447 24.50 8.75 0.69
C LYS A 447 25.32 9.34 1.83
N ALA A 448 25.09 10.60 2.18
CA ALA A 448 25.76 11.26 3.30
C ALA A 448 25.47 10.56 4.65
N ALA A 449 24.33 9.90 4.79
CA ALA A 449 23.89 9.17 5.98
C ALA A 449 24.08 7.64 5.88
N GLY A 450 24.68 7.13 4.81
CA GLY A 450 24.86 5.69 4.59
C GLY A 450 23.57 4.97 4.18
N LYS A 451 22.62 5.67 3.57
CA LYS A 451 21.30 5.18 3.15
C LYS A 451 21.15 5.24 1.63
N PRO A 452 20.26 4.43 1.02
CA PRO A 452 19.95 4.54 -0.40
C PRO A 452 19.42 5.90 -0.80
N ARG A 453 18.60 6.51 0.06
CA ARG A 453 18.05 7.85 -0.08
C ARG A 453 17.52 8.37 1.25
N GLU A 454 17.44 9.67 1.37
CA GLU A 454 16.65 10.32 2.41
C GLU A 454 15.50 11.06 1.71
N LYS A 455 14.28 10.56 1.88
CA LYS A 455 13.10 11.12 1.20
C LYS A 455 12.78 12.52 1.71
N ILE A 456 12.49 13.42 0.78
CA ILE A 456 11.94 14.73 1.09
C ILE A 456 10.45 14.53 1.35
N VAL A 457 9.96 14.95 2.52
CA VAL A 457 8.59 14.70 2.96
C VAL A 457 7.65 15.90 2.79
N ASP A 458 8.19 17.10 2.66
CA ASP A 458 7.40 18.32 2.47
C ASP A 458 7.24 18.64 0.97
N PRO A 459 6.01 18.65 0.44
CA PRO A 459 5.77 19.01 -0.96
C PRO A 459 6.29 20.39 -1.31
N GLN A 460 6.25 21.36 -0.40
CA GLN A 460 6.79 22.71 -0.65
C GLN A 460 8.30 22.69 -0.85
N GLU A 461 9.01 21.88 -0.05
CA GLU A 461 10.46 21.69 -0.24
C GLU A 461 10.76 21.04 -1.58
N MET A 462 9.97 20.05 -2.00
CA MET A 462 10.10 19.43 -3.32
C MET A 462 9.97 20.47 -4.45
N LEU A 463 8.94 21.32 -4.35
CA LEU A 463 8.67 22.36 -5.35
C LEU A 463 9.76 23.44 -5.37
N GLN A 464 10.23 23.87 -4.21
CA GLN A 464 11.33 24.85 -4.12
C GLN A 464 12.60 24.31 -4.76
N LEU A 465 12.91 23.05 -4.56
CA LEU A 465 14.10 22.41 -5.09
C LEU A 465 14.15 22.44 -6.63
N ILE A 466 13.00 22.40 -7.28
CA ILE A 466 12.87 22.42 -8.74
C ILE A 466 12.53 23.81 -9.29
N GLY A 467 12.49 24.84 -8.43
CA GLY A 467 12.25 26.23 -8.84
C GLY A 467 10.77 26.59 -9.06
N HIS A 468 9.87 25.86 -8.42
CA HIS A 468 8.42 26.16 -8.50
C HIS A 468 7.90 27.00 -7.35
#